data_d8653cde17680da8aaab7862a4a1003f
#
_entry.id   d8653cde17680da8aaab7862a4a1003f
#
_cell.length_a   1.000
_cell.length_b   1.000
_cell.length_c   1.000
_cell.angle_alpha   90.00
_cell.angle_beta   90.00
_cell.angle_gamma   90.00
#
_symmetry.space_group_name_H-M   'P 1'
#
loop_
_entity.id
_entity.type
_entity.pdbx_description
1 polymer ?
#
loop_
_entity_poly.entity_id
_entity_poly.type
_entity_poly.pdbx_seq_one_letter_code
_entity_poly.pdbx_strand_id
1 'polypeptide(L)'
;MGTYGYCAPDYALTGQLTFKSDIYSFGVVLLEIVTGRRAIDNRRTGPEQSIVEWAKPLFKDRKKFFQMADPALEGQYPVRGLYQALAIAAMCIQEQPGMRPQIADIVNALNYLVSQKYDAKIHAIQSPGSVHSSRRFKRDSEEKFDPGFGNVEKLEDLV
;
A
#
# COMPACT_ATOMS: atom_id res chain seq x y z
N MET A 1 -15.62 -7.08 -20.87
CA MET A 1 -15.13 -5.71 -21.12
C MET A 1 -14.89 -5.08 -19.76
N GLY A 2 -13.65 -4.76 -19.41
CA GLY A 2 -13.29 -4.20 -18.09
C GLY A 2 -13.03 -2.70 -18.18
N THR A 3 -13.10 -2.00 -17.04
CA THR A 3 -12.81 -0.57 -16.98
C THR A 3 -11.30 -0.34 -17.13
N TYR A 4 -10.93 0.55 -18.05
CA TYR A 4 -9.52 0.87 -18.32
C TYR A 4 -8.79 1.36 -17.06
N GLY A 5 -7.62 0.81 -16.80
CA GLY A 5 -6.81 1.09 -15.62
C GLY A 5 -7.02 0.14 -14.44
N TYR A 6 -8.11 -0.64 -14.42
CA TYR A 6 -8.43 -1.61 -13.35
C TYR A 6 -8.31 -3.07 -13.79
N CYS A 7 -8.15 -3.31 -15.09
CA CYS A 7 -8.05 -4.66 -15.63
C CYS A 7 -6.75 -5.34 -15.24
N ALA A 8 -6.86 -6.54 -14.69
CA ALA A 8 -5.72 -7.40 -14.45
C ALA A 8 -5.03 -7.78 -15.77
N PRO A 9 -3.68 -7.87 -15.83
CA PRO A 9 -2.96 -8.20 -17.06
C PRO A 9 -3.32 -9.59 -17.60
N ASP A 10 -3.54 -10.59 -16.75
CA ASP A 10 -4.00 -11.91 -17.13
C ASP A 10 -5.39 -11.89 -17.78
N TYR A 11 -6.32 -11.10 -17.25
CA TYR A 11 -7.64 -10.91 -17.87
C TYR A 11 -7.52 -10.20 -19.22
N ALA A 12 -6.68 -9.18 -19.32
CA ALA A 12 -6.47 -8.48 -20.60
C ALA A 12 -5.92 -9.40 -21.70
N LEU A 13 -5.07 -10.38 -21.32
CA LEU A 13 -4.47 -11.34 -22.24
C LEU A 13 -5.39 -12.51 -22.61
N THR A 14 -6.15 -13.03 -21.63
CA THR A 14 -6.91 -14.27 -21.81
C THR A 14 -8.41 -14.06 -22.03
N GLY A 15 -8.94 -12.89 -21.65
CA GLY A 15 -10.37 -12.63 -21.60
C GLY A 15 -11.12 -13.40 -20.51
N GLN A 16 -10.40 -14.17 -19.67
CA GLN A 16 -11.01 -14.98 -18.60
C GLN A 16 -11.03 -14.21 -17.29
N LEU A 17 -12.23 -13.91 -16.81
CA LEU A 17 -12.43 -13.27 -15.52
C LEU A 17 -12.34 -14.32 -14.40
N THR A 18 -11.52 -14.03 -13.40
CA THR A 18 -11.31 -14.88 -12.23
C THR A 18 -11.41 -14.05 -10.95
N PHE A 19 -11.56 -14.70 -9.79
CA PHE A 19 -11.48 -14.01 -8.49
C PHE A 19 -10.15 -13.26 -8.32
N LYS A 20 -9.06 -13.75 -8.92
CA LYS A 20 -7.76 -13.07 -8.89
C LYS A 20 -7.75 -11.80 -9.74
N SER A 21 -8.60 -11.71 -10.77
CA SER A 21 -8.79 -10.47 -11.53
C SER A 21 -9.48 -9.39 -10.69
N ASP A 22 -10.47 -9.78 -9.85
CA ASP A 22 -11.15 -8.87 -8.93
C ASP A 22 -10.19 -8.38 -7.83
N ILE A 23 -9.32 -9.27 -7.33
CA ILE A 23 -8.27 -8.90 -6.37
C ILE A 23 -7.33 -7.83 -6.94
N TYR A 24 -6.94 -7.95 -8.20
CA TYR A 24 -6.12 -6.93 -8.86
C TYR A 24 -6.86 -5.59 -8.93
N SER A 25 -8.11 -5.59 -9.40
CA SER A 25 -8.93 -4.37 -9.48
C SER A 25 -9.10 -3.72 -8.11
N PHE A 26 -9.32 -4.51 -7.07
CA PHE A 26 -9.35 -4.03 -5.68
C PHE A 26 -8.04 -3.36 -5.28
N GLY A 27 -6.88 -3.94 -5.61
CA GLY A 27 -5.57 -3.35 -5.35
C GLY A 27 -5.40 -1.98 -5.98
N VAL A 28 -5.88 -1.79 -7.22
CA VAL A 28 -5.89 -0.50 -7.90
C VAL A 28 -6.76 0.51 -7.16
N VAL A 29 -7.98 0.13 -6.76
CA VAL A 29 -8.88 0.99 -5.97
C VAL A 29 -8.26 1.37 -4.62
N LEU A 30 -7.61 0.43 -3.95
CA LEU A 30 -6.92 0.71 -2.69
C LEU A 30 -5.78 1.72 -2.88
N LEU A 31 -5.02 1.63 -3.98
CA LEU A 31 -4.03 2.63 -4.33
C LEU A 31 -4.65 4.01 -4.56
N GLU A 32 -5.77 4.08 -5.28
CA GLU A 32 -6.47 5.36 -5.49
C GLU A 32 -6.86 6.01 -4.16
N ILE A 33 -7.42 5.24 -3.24
CA ILE A 33 -7.85 5.72 -1.92
C ILE A 33 -6.66 6.24 -1.10
N VAL A 34 -5.56 5.49 -1.08
CA VAL A 34 -4.39 5.82 -0.26
C VAL A 34 -3.60 7.01 -0.81
N THR A 35 -3.55 7.13 -2.15
CA THR A 35 -2.68 8.10 -2.82
C THR A 35 -3.39 9.36 -3.31
N GLY A 36 -4.73 9.36 -3.35
CA GLY A 36 -5.53 10.42 -3.96
C GLY A 36 -5.37 10.52 -5.49
N ARG A 37 -4.69 9.56 -6.13
CA ARG A 37 -4.48 9.53 -7.58
C ARG A 37 -5.56 8.69 -8.25
N ARG A 38 -5.85 9.00 -9.51
CA ARG A 38 -6.74 8.19 -10.36
C ARG A 38 -5.97 7.00 -10.94
N ALA A 39 -6.66 5.90 -11.19
CA ALA A 39 -6.09 4.72 -11.86
C ALA A 39 -5.40 5.11 -13.18
N ILE A 40 -6.04 5.96 -13.96
CA ILE A 40 -5.46 6.61 -15.15
C ILE A 40 -5.68 8.12 -15.04
N ASP A 41 -4.62 8.88 -15.15
CA ASP A 41 -4.66 10.36 -15.21
C ASP A 41 -4.09 10.86 -16.54
N ASN A 42 -4.96 11.21 -17.46
CA ASN A 42 -4.60 11.69 -18.80
C ASN A 42 -3.88 13.07 -18.80
N ARG A 43 -3.83 13.74 -17.67
CA ARG A 43 -3.05 15.00 -17.51
C ARG A 43 -1.58 14.74 -17.27
N ARG A 44 -1.20 13.49 -17.01
CA ARG A 44 0.18 13.04 -16.81
C ARG A 44 0.68 12.31 -18.05
N THR A 45 1.98 12.12 -18.14
CA THR A 45 2.64 11.46 -19.27
C THR A 45 3.55 10.33 -18.81
N GLY A 46 3.82 9.38 -19.72
CA GLY A 46 4.69 8.24 -19.44
C GLY A 46 4.17 7.35 -18.30
N PRO A 47 5.06 6.77 -17.50
CA PRO A 47 4.66 5.86 -16.40
C PRO A 47 3.75 6.51 -15.34
N GLU A 48 3.81 7.84 -15.20
CA GLU A 48 2.96 8.54 -14.24
C GLU A 48 1.49 8.59 -14.62
N GLN A 49 1.15 8.30 -15.88
CA GLN A 49 -0.23 8.24 -16.35
C GLN A 49 -1.02 7.11 -15.68
N SER A 50 -0.38 5.98 -15.45
CA SER A 50 -0.96 4.82 -14.76
C SER A 50 -0.51 4.78 -13.31
N ILE A 51 -1.47 4.67 -12.37
CA ILE A 51 -1.16 4.57 -10.95
C ILE A 51 -0.31 3.33 -10.64
N VAL A 52 -0.54 2.22 -11.34
CA VAL A 52 0.19 0.97 -11.16
C VAL A 52 1.64 1.13 -11.62
N GLU A 53 1.86 1.69 -12.81
CA GLU A 53 3.21 1.90 -13.33
C GLU A 53 4.01 2.92 -12.51
N TRP A 54 3.34 3.94 -12.00
CA TRP A 54 3.95 4.90 -11.08
C TRP A 54 4.31 4.28 -9.73
N ALA A 55 3.47 3.39 -9.20
CA ALA A 55 3.66 2.78 -7.89
C ALA A 55 4.76 1.70 -7.88
N LYS A 56 4.92 0.93 -8.97
CA LYS A 56 5.89 -0.18 -9.07
C LYS A 56 7.30 0.19 -8.58
N PRO A 57 7.96 1.26 -9.05
CA PRO A 57 9.30 1.62 -8.58
C PRO A 57 9.32 2.10 -7.12
N LEU A 58 8.22 2.63 -6.60
CA LEU A 58 8.12 3.09 -5.21
C LEU A 58 7.97 1.92 -4.24
N PHE A 59 7.32 0.85 -4.65
CA PHE A 59 7.20 -0.37 -3.85
C PHE A 59 8.54 -1.08 -3.62
N LYS A 60 9.52 -0.85 -4.48
CA LYS A 60 10.88 -1.39 -4.32
C LYS A 60 11.63 -0.84 -3.12
N ASP A 61 11.25 0.31 -2.62
CA ASP A 61 11.90 0.96 -1.48
C ASP A 61 10.86 1.41 -0.47
N ARG A 62 10.74 0.67 0.63
CA ARG A 62 9.81 0.99 1.72
C ARG A 62 9.97 2.41 2.26
N LYS A 63 11.19 2.97 2.18
CA LYS A 63 11.45 4.36 2.60
C LYS A 63 10.71 5.38 1.75
N LYS A 64 10.24 5.00 0.55
CA LYS A 64 9.48 5.85 -0.35
C LYS A 64 7.97 5.77 -0.16
N PHE A 65 7.47 4.89 0.71
CA PHE A 65 6.03 4.69 0.92
C PHE A 65 5.33 5.98 1.38
N PHE A 66 5.98 6.81 2.19
CA PHE A 66 5.41 8.09 2.61
C PHE A 66 5.16 9.05 1.42
N GLN A 67 5.91 8.90 0.31
CA GLN A 67 5.71 9.70 -0.91
C GLN A 67 4.44 9.30 -1.67
N MET A 68 3.88 8.13 -1.34
CA MET A 68 2.67 7.62 -1.96
C MET A 68 1.39 8.07 -1.25
N ALA A 69 1.49 8.59 -0.04
CA ALA A 69 0.31 9.08 0.69
C ALA A 69 -0.32 10.28 -0.03
N ASP A 70 -1.65 10.36 0.01
CA ASP A 70 -2.38 11.50 -0.52
C ASP A 70 -1.86 12.80 0.13
N PRO A 71 -1.36 13.76 -0.66
CA PRO A 71 -0.91 15.05 -0.14
C PRO A 71 -1.98 15.80 0.66
N ALA A 72 -3.27 15.59 0.36
CA ALA A 72 -4.38 16.19 1.09
C ALA A 72 -4.46 15.74 2.56
N LEU A 73 -3.82 14.64 2.91
CA LEU A 73 -3.73 14.18 4.31
C LEU A 73 -2.71 14.99 5.14
N GLU A 74 -1.87 15.80 4.52
CA GLU A 74 -0.88 16.67 5.20
C GLU A 74 -0.03 15.93 6.25
N GLY A 75 0.26 14.66 6.03
CA GLY A 75 0.99 13.80 6.97
C GLY A 75 0.15 13.33 8.18
N GLN A 76 -1.14 13.65 8.24
CA GLN A 76 -2.04 13.28 9.33
C GLN A 76 -2.63 11.87 9.10
N TYR A 77 -1.79 10.87 9.20
CA TYR A 77 -2.17 9.46 9.08
C TYR A 77 -1.26 8.57 9.93
N PRO A 78 -1.76 7.39 10.37
CA PRO A 78 -0.92 6.43 11.06
C PRO A 78 0.11 5.84 10.09
N VAL A 79 1.39 6.09 10.32
CA VAL A 79 2.48 5.62 9.44
C VAL A 79 2.42 4.10 9.23
N ARG A 80 2.20 3.33 10.30
CA ARG A 80 2.00 1.87 10.20
C ARG A 80 0.81 1.52 9.29
N GLY A 81 -0.31 2.22 9.44
CA GLY A 81 -1.50 2.00 8.62
C GLY A 81 -1.23 2.25 7.14
N LEU A 82 -0.53 3.33 6.80
CA LEU A 82 -0.10 3.62 5.44
C LEU A 82 0.73 2.46 4.86
N TYR A 83 1.75 2.01 5.60
CA TYR A 83 2.64 0.94 5.14
C TYR A 83 1.90 -0.39 4.94
N GLN A 84 0.97 -0.72 5.84
CA GLN A 84 0.15 -1.93 5.71
C GLN A 84 -0.81 -1.84 4.53
N ALA A 85 -1.49 -0.71 4.34
CA ALA A 85 -2.40 -0.51 3.20
C ALA A 85 -1.66 -0.60 1.86
N LEU A 86 -0.48 0.03 1.77
CA LEU A 86 0.36 -0.03 0.57
C LEU A 86 0.90 -1.45 0.32
N ALA A 87 1.27 -2.20 1.36
CA ALA A 87 1.69 -3.59 1.23
C ALA A 87 0.56 -4.49 0.71
N ILE A 88 -0.67 -4.31 1.22
CA ILE A 88 -1.85 -5.04 0.70
C ILE A 88 -2.07 -4.69 -0.77
N ALA A 89 -2.03 -3.41 -1.14
CA ALA A 89 -2.19 -2.99 -2.52
C ALA A 89 -1.11 -3.60 -3.43
N ALA A 90 0.16 -3.58 -3.02
CA ALA A 90 1.27 -4.16 -3.77
C ALA A 90 1.09 -5.66 -4.03
N MET A 91 0.62 -6.41 -3.03
CA MET A 91 0.32 -7.84 -3.20
C MET A 91 -0.85 -8.07 -4.16
N CYS A 92 -1.88 -7.24 -4.09
CA CYS A 92 -3.07 -7.39 -4.94
C CYS A 92 -2.77 -7.12 -6.42
N ILE A 93 -1.89 -6.17 -6.73
CA ILE A 93 -1.57 -5.78 -8.12
C ILE A 93 -0.44 -6.61 -8.75
N GLN A 94 -0.06 -7.74 -8.15
CA GLN A 94 0.94 -8.62 -8.76
C GLN A 94 0.50 -9.05 -10.17
N GLU A 95 1.45 -9.09 -11.11
CA GLU A 95 1.18 -9.46 -12.51
C GLU A 95 0.68 -10.90 -12.61
N GLN A 96 1.33 -11.81 -11.86
CA GLN A 96 0.95 -13.21 -11.82
C GLN A 96 -0.24 -13.43 -10.87
N PRO A 97 -1.38 -13.99 -11.35
CA PRO A 97 -2.57 -14.19 -10.51
C PRO A 97 -2.31 -15.04 -9.26
N GLY A 98 -1.44 -16.05 -9.38
CA GLY A 98 -1.08 -16.94 -8.27
C GLY A 98 -0.36 -16.24 -7.11
N MET A 99 0.30 -15.10 -7.37
CA MET A 99 1.00 -14.32 -6.37
C MET A 99 0.07 -13.37 -5.61
N ARG A 100 -1.14 -13.12 -6.11
CA ARG A 100 -2.12 -12.28 -5.42
C ARG A 100 -2.72 -13.03 -4.23
N PRO A 101 -3.02 -12.33 -3.12
CA PRO A 101 -3.56 -12.94 -1.91
C PRO A 101 -4.96 -13.53 -2.13
N GLN A 102 -5.45 -14.31 -1.16
CA GLN A 102 -6.84 -14.72 -1.10
C GLN A 102 -7.68 -13.58 -0.52
N ILE A 103 -8.98 -13.54 -0.88
CA ILE A 103 -9.88 -12.50 -0.35
C ILE A 103 -9.97 -12.53 1.18
N ALA A 104 -9.93 -13.72 1.79
CA ALA A 104 -9.97 -13.87 3.24
C ALA A 104 -8.77 -13.20 3.91
N ASP A 105 -7.57 -13.30 3.32
CA ASP A 105 -6.35 -12.67 3.85
C ASP A 105 -6.46 -11.15 3.79
N ILE A 106 -6.99 -10.61 2.68
CA ILE A 106 -7.23 -9.18 2.52
C ILE A 106 -8.20 -8.67 3.57
N VAL A 107 -9.33 -9.38 3.76
CA VAL A 107 -10.35 -8.99 4.76
C VAL A 107 -9.75 -8.98 6.16
N ASN A 108 -8.98 -10.01 6.53
CA ASN A 108 -8.31 -10.07 7.82
C ASN A 108 -7.31 -8.92 8.01
N ALA A 109 -6.51 -8.62 6.99
CA ALA A 109 -5.54 -7.52 7.02
C ALA A 109 -6.23 -6.15 7.17
N LEU A 110 -7.32 -5.93 6.45
CA LEU A 110 -8.10 -4.69 6.55
C LEU A 110 -8.81 -4.56 7.91
N ASN A 111 -9.37 -5.64 8.44
CA ASN A 111 -9.95 -5.65 9.79
C ASN A 111 -8.91 -5.29 10.85
N TYR A 112 -7.69 -5.81 10.71
CA TYR A 112 -6.60 -5.44 11.60
C TYR A 112 -6.26 -3.94 11.50
N LEU A 113 -6.21 -3.38 10.29
CA LEU A 113 -6.00 -1.94 10.08
C LEU A 113 -7.07 -1.09 10.79
N VAL A 114 -8.34 -1.44 10.63
CA VAL A 114 -9.48 -0.71 11.23
C VAL A 114 -9.47 -0.82 12.75
N SER A 115 -9.01 -1.94 13.32
CA SER A 115 -8.95 -2.15 14.77
C SER A 115 -7.88 -1.29 15.45
N GLN A 116 -6.92 -0.74 14.70
CA GLN A 116 -5.87 0.12 15.25
C GLN A 116 -6.42 1.51 15.56
N LYS A 117 -6.41 1.88 16.83
CA LYS A 117 -6.81 3.24 17.24
C LYS A 117 -5.75 4.25 16.74
N TYR A 118 -6.21 5.22 15.97
CA TYR A 118 -5.40 6.37 15.57
C TYR A 118 -5.58 7.51 16.57
N ASP A 119 -4.48 7.94 17.21
CA ASP A 119 -4.45 9.16 18.00
C ASP A 119 -3.58 10.21 17.28
N ALA A 120 -4.23 11.21 16.71
CA ALA A 120 -3.58 12.28 15.95
C ALA A 120 -2.57 13.07 16.80
N LYS A 121 -2.75 13.16 18.12
CA LYS A 121 -1.85 13.88 19.01
C LYS A 121 -0.50 13.18 19.20
N ILE A 122 -0.50 11.86 19.19
CA ILE A 122 0.73 11.06 19.36
C ILE A 122 1.54 11.06 18.04
N HIS A 123 0.88 11.08 16.89
CA HIS A 123 1.54 11.00 15.59
C HIS A 123 2.07 12.34 15.06
N ALA A 124 1.52 13.47 15.49
CA ALA A 124 2.03 14.81 15.13
C ALA A 124 3.48 15.06 15.63
N ILE A 125 3.97 14.29 16.60
CA ILE A 125 5.31 14.44 17.17
C ILE A 125 6.39 13.73 16.32
N GLN A 126 6.01 12.89 15.35
CA GLN A 126 6.93 12.08 14.55
C GLN A 126 7.15 12.60 13.12
N SER A 127 6.68 13.80 12.79
CA SER A 127 6.97 14.41 11.50
C SER A 127 8.45 14.84 11.43
N PRO A 128 9.21 14.49 10.38
CA PRO A 128 10.62 14.83 10.26
C PRO A 128 10.80 16.32 9.88
N GLY A 129 10.49 17.21 10.79
CA GLY A 129 10.56 18.66 10.53
C GLY A 129 10.79 19.52 11.77
N SER A 130 10.88 18.96 12.97
CA SER A 130 11.16 19.73 14.18
C SER A 130 12.51 19.33 14.77
N VAL A 131 13.54 20.07 14.39
CA VAL A 131 14.82 20.09 15.09
C VAL A 131 14.64 20.96 16.31
N HIS A 132 14.43 20.40 17.48
CA HIS A 132 15.01 20.95 18.71
C HIS A 132 14.91 19.99 19.90
N SER A 133 16.07 19.86 20.54
CA SER A 133 16.34 19.55 21.95
C SER A 133 16.24 18.08 22.43
N SER A 134 17.44 17.61 22.71
CA SER A 134 17.81 16.44 23.50
C SER A 134 16.94 16.19 24.73
N ARG A 135 16.31 15.00 24.79
CA ARG A 135 16.17 14.26 26.05
C ARG A 135 16.31 12.78 25.75
N ARG A 136 17.36 12.21 26.39
CA ARG A 136 17.75 10.81 26.46
C ARG A 136 16.57 10.00 26.99
N PHE A 137 15.91 9.19 26.15
CA PHE A 137 14.98 8.17 26.62
C PHE A 137 15.64 6.80 26.50
N LYS A 138 15.61 6.07 27.60
CA LYS A 138 16.11 4.72 27.77
C LYS A 138 15.47 3.77 26.76
N ARG A 139 16.31 2.93 26.20
CA ARG A 139 15.98 1.77 25.37
C ARG A 139 15.40 0.71 26.31
N ASP A 140 14.10 0.44 26.22
CA ASP A 140 13.49 -0.75 26.81
C ASP A 140 12.57 -1.42 25.77
N SER A 141 12.84 -2.74 25.65
CA SER A 141 12.05 -3.81 25.03
C SER A 141 11.68 -3.66 23.54
N GLU A 142 12.47 -4.39 22.73
CA GLU A 142 12.09 -4.94 21.44
C GLU A 142 10.90 -5.91 21.64
N GLU A 143 9.68 -5.45 21.50
CA GLU A 143 8.57 -6.34 21.21
C GLU A 143 8.70 -6.80 19.75
N LYS A 144 9.06 -8.07 19.58
CA LYS A 144 8.97 -8.76 18.30
C LYS A 144 7.50 -8.73 17.85
N PHE A 145 7.22 -7.87 16.89
CA PHE A 145 5.96 -7.85 16.17
C PHE A 145 5.97 -9.04 15.19
N ASP A 146 5.19 -10.05 15.51
CA ASP A 146 4.81 -11.13 14.60
C ASP A 146 3.45 -10.75 13.98
N PRO A 147 3.41 -10.23 12.73
CA PRO A 147 2.16 -9.92 12.07
C PRO A 147 1.59 -11.19 11.47
N GLY A 148 1.16 -12.20 12.14
CA GLY A 148 0.37 -13.37 11.68
C GLY A 148 0.23 -13.65 10.15
N PHE A 149 0.95 -12.93 9.33
CA PHE A 149 1.22 -13.10 7.91
C PHE A 149 2.59 -13.78 7.78
N GLY A 150 2.59 -15.07 7.81
CA GLY A 150 3.77 -15.83 7.42
C GLY A 150 4.11 -15.52 5.96
N ASN A 151 4.90 -14.49 5.73
CA ASN A 151 5.61 -14.17 4.49
C ASN A 151 5.67 -12.67 4.14
N VAL A 152 5.84 -11.79 5.13
CA VAL A 152 6.26 -10.41 4.81
C VAL A 152 7.73 -10.39 4.35
N GLU A 153 8.52 -11.43 4.70
CA GLU A 153 9.90 -11.62 4.19
C GLU A 153 9.96 -11.85 2.66
N LYS A 154 8.88 -12.34 2.04
CA LYS A 154 8.82 -12.51 0.57
C LYS A 154 8.67 -11.20 -0.21
N LEU A 155 8.48 -10.05 0.43
CA LEU A 155 8.49 -8.77 -0.27
C LEU A 155 9.91 -8.30 -0.64
N GLU A 156 10.95 -8.86 -0.01
CA GLU A 156 12.34 -8.55 -0.36
C GLU A 156 12.80 -9.33 -1.60
N ASP A 157 12.18 -10.50 -1.87
CA ASP A 157 12.52 -11.35 -3.02
C ASP A 157 11.64 -11.09 -4.26
N LEU A 158 10.64 -10.21 -4.17
CA LEU A 158 9.69 -9.90 -5.26
C LEU A 158 9.99 -8.59 -5.98
N VAL A 159 11.18 -8.04 -5.74
CA VAL A 159 11.61 -6.79 -6.37
C VAL A 159 12.85 -7.01 -7.22
#